data_e86cef76a72a3d38752cad9be6445d7a
#
_entry.id   e86cef76a72a3d38752cad9be6445d7a
#
_cell.length_a   1.000
_cell.length_b   1.000
_cell.length_c   1.000
_cell.angle_alpha   90.00
_cell.angle_beta   90.00
_cell.angle_gamma   90.00
#
_symmetry.space_group_name_H-M   'P 1'
#
loop_
_entity.id
_entity.type
_entity.pdbx_description
1 polymer ?
#
loop_
_entity_poly.entity_id
_entity_poly.type
_entity_poly.pdbx_seq_one_letter_code
_entity_poly.pdbx_strand_id
1 'polypeptide(L)'
;MYKHFLTSLLLVLFMVSCDKPSPFEDKMRESLQTSLSWRNDTTGIWETAGWWNSANVLTATIRYGAVTGDPGVLPVIQDVYEKARHYQVGTDSTGTPRYCDNFINDYYDDEGWWALSWIESFKLTGEKKYLDMAEIIFDDMTTGWSDACGGGIFWKKNPLHYKNSIANN
;
A
#
# COMPACT_ATOMS: atom_id res chain seq x y z
N MET A 1 -16.55 53.31 44.44
CA MET A 1 -16.38 51.84 44.67
C MET A 1 -15.99 51.24 43.32
N TYR A 2 -14.69 51.05 43.06
CA TYR A 2 -14.17 50.38 41.89
C TYR A 2 -13.90 48.92 42.24
N LYS A 3 -14.60 47.99 41.55
CA LYS A 3 -14.33 46.55 41.63
C LYS A 3 -13.28 46.20 40.58
N HIS A 4 -12.09 45.83 41.03
CA HIS A 4 -11.05 45.27 40.17
C HIS A 4 -11.42 43.79 39.87
N PHE A 5 -11.69 43.51 38.58
CA PHE A 5 -11.77 42.17 38.04
C PHE A 5 -10.34 41.70 37.69
N LEU A 6 -9.78 40.83 38.50
CA LEU A 6 -8.55 40.10 38.17
C LEU A 6 -8.92 38.97 37.22
N THR A 7 -8.62 39.11 35.96
CA THR A 7 -8.65 38.00 34.99
C THR A 7 -7.36 37.21 35.09
N SER A 8 -7.42 36.03 35.75
CA SER A 8 -6.32 35.07 35.78
C SER A 8 -6.19 34.40 34.41
N LEU A 9 -5.16 34.76 33.66
CA LEU A 9 -4.77 34.12 32.41
C LEU A 9 -4.09 32.79 32.75
N LEU A 10 -4.80 31.66 32.56
CA LEU A 10 -4.25 30.32 32.75
C LEU A 10 -3.37 29.99 31.55
N LEU A 11 -2.05 30.11 31.70
CA LEU A 11 -1.08 29.72 30.67
C LEU A 11 -0.93 28.20 30.73
N VAL A 12 -1.58 27.48 29.84
CA VAL A 12 -1.39 26.03 29.68
C VAL A 12 -0.09 25.85 28.87
N LEU A 13 1.00 25.55 29.58
CA LEU A 13 2.24 25.11 28.95
C LEU A 13 2.02 23.67 28.42
N PHE A 14 1.87 23.54 27.11
CA PHE A 14 2.05 22.25 26.45
C PHE A 14 3.52 21.86 26.53
N MET A 15 3.87 21.01 27.47
CA MET A 15 5.17 20.33 27.48
C MET A 15 5.14 19.34 26.32
N VAL A 16 5.67 19.73 25.18
CA VAL A 16 6.02 18.79 24.11
C VAL A 16 7.23 18.02 24.63
N SER A 17 6.98 16.80 25.12
CA SER A 17 8.05 15.86 25.42
C SER A 17 8.74 15.52 24.11
N CYS A 18 9.94 16.02 23.89
CA CYS A 18 10.85 15.54 22.85
C CYS A 18 11.49 14.24 23.34
N ASP A 19 10.71 13.17 23.35
CA ASP A 19 11.28 11.85 23.59
C ASP A 19 12.20 11.51 22.41
N LYS A 20 13.46 11.17 22.74
CA LYS A 20 14.39 10.70 21.71
C LYS A 20 13.82 9.42 21.11
N PRO A 21 13.82 9.28 19.78
CA PRO A 21 13.34 8.05 19.16
C PRO A 21 14.09 6.85 19.75
N SER A 22 13.38 5.75 19.91
CA SER A 22 14.00 4.53 20.41
C SER A 22 15.01 3.99 19.39
N PRO A 23 16.04 3.24 19.80
CA PRO A 23 16.96 2.61 18.86
C PRO A 23 16.26 1.70 17.82
N PHE A 24 15.05 1.23 18.13
CA PHE A 24 14.23 0.46 17.22
C PHE A 24 13.58 1.35 16.16
N GLU A 25 13.04 2.50 16.54
CA GLU A 25 12.48 3.49 15.60
C GLU A 25 13.53 4.03 14.64
N ASP A 26 14.75 4.27 15.12
CA ASP A 26 15.87 4.67 14.27
C ASP A 26 16.16 3.60 13.20
N LYS A 27 16.20 2.32 13.58
CA LYS A 27 16.41 1.22 12.63
C LYS A 27 15.25 1.06 11.64
N MET A 28 14.02 1.26 12.08
CA MET A 28 12.86 1.23 11.17
C MET A 28 12.97 2.35 10.13
N ARG A 29 13.33 3.56 10.56
CA ARG A 29 13.52 4.71 9.66
C ARG A 29 14.66 4.48 8.67
N GLU A 30 15.81 3.99 9.10
CA GLU A 30 16.94 3.66 8.23
C GLU A 30 16.55 2.58 7.19
N SER A 31 15.83 1.55 7.62
CA SER A 31 15.34 0.48 6.75
C SER A 31 14.37 1.02 5.70
N LEU A 32 13.43 1.89 6.10
CA LEU A 32 12.53 2.55 5.18
C LEU A 32 13.29 3.41 4.17
N GLN A 33 14.19 4.28 4.63
CA GLN A 33 14.98 5.15 3.75
C GLN A 33 15.80 4.35 2.74
N THR A 34 16.43 3.26 3.19
CA THR A 34 17.15 2.35 2.31
C THR A 34 16.22 1.72 1.28
N SER A 35 15.06 1.22 1.70
CA SER A 35 14.05 0.69 0.79
C SER A 35 13.61 1.73 -0.24
N LEU A 36 13.28 2.94 0.19
CA LEU A 36 12.84 4.02 -0.69
C LEU A 36 13.92 4.42 -1.70
N SER A 37 15.20 4.31 -1.36
CA SER A 37 16.30 4.60 -2.29
C SER A 37 16.39 3.63 -3.48
N TRP A 38 15.73 2.47 -3.39
CA TRP A 38 15.66 1.47 -4.47
C TRP A 38 14.40 1.60 -5.33
N ARG A 39 13.49 2.50 -4.97
CA ARG A 39 12.29 2.76 -5.76
C ARG A 39 12.63 3.57 -7.01
N ASN A 40 12.08 3.18 -8.13
CA ASN A 40 12.18 3.96 -9.36
C ASN A 40 11.14 5.10 -9.33
N ASP A 41 11.61 6.35 -9.35
CA ASP A 41 10.74 7.52 -9.28
C ASP A 41 9.88 7.73 -10.53
N THR A 42 10.24 7.13 -11.67
CA THR A 42 9.45 7.21 -12.90
C THR A 42 8.27 6.25 -12.88
N THR A 43 8.49 5.03 -12.39
CA THR A 43 7.47 3.97 -12.41
C THR A 43 6.74 3.79 -11.09
N GLY A 44 7.26 4.35 -10.00
CA GLY A 44 6.74 4.16 -8.64
C GLY A 44 7.03 2.80 -8.03
N ILE A 45 7.69 1.90 -8.76
CA ILE A 45 7.90 0.48 -8.41
C ILE A 45 9.33 0.26 -7.87
N TRP A 46 9.49 -0.71 -6.99
CA TRP A 46 10.77 -1.31 -6.61
C TRP A 46 11.13 -2.38 -7.63
N GLU A 47 11.73 -1.97 -8.75
CA GLU A 47 11.94 -2.82 -9.93
C GLU A 47 12.78 -4.07 -9.64
N THR A 48 13.74 -3.98 -8.71
CA THR A 48 14.54 -5.14 -8.27
C THR A 48 13.73 -6.16 -7.48
N ALA A 49 12.64 -5.74 -6.85
CA ALA A 49 11.71 -6.64 -6.16
C ALA A 49 10.65 -7.23 -7.11
N GLY A 50 10.33 -6.50 -8.18
CA GLY A 50 9.27 -6.86 -9.12
C GLY A 50 7.91 -6.27 -8.74
N TRP A 51 6.94 -6.42 -9.63
CA TRP A 51 5.67 -5.69 -9.56
C TRP A 51 4.82 -6.08 -8.33
N TRP A 52 4.50 -7.35 -8.14
CA TRP A 52 3.68 -7.76 -6.99
C TRP A 52 4.40 -7.61 -5.64
N ASN A 53 5.73 -7.82 -5.60
CA ASN A 53 6.51 -7.59 -4.40
C ASN A 53 6.54 -6.11 -4.00
N SER A 54 6.42 -5.19 -4.96
CA SER A 54 6.31 -3.76 -4.69
C SER A 54 5.09 -3.42 -3.86
N ALA A 55 3.98 -4.16 -4.01
CA ALA A 55 2.81 -4.02 -3.13
C ALA A 55 3.15 -4.35 -1.67
N ASN A 56 3.96 -5.39 -1.44
CA ASN A 56 4.39 -5.74 -0.08
C ASN A 56 5.33 -4.69 0.53
N VAL A 57 6.23 -4.13 -0.27
CA VAL A 57 7.10 -3.01 0.18
C VAL A 57 6.26 -1.78 0.50
N LEU A 58 5.27 -1.46 -0.34
CA LEU A 58 4.33 -0.37 -0.07
C LEU A 58 3.56 -0.62 1.23
N THR A 59 3.03 -1.83 1.45
CA THR A 59 2.35 -2.20 2.70
C THR A 59 3.25 -1.99 3.92
N ALA A 60 4.52 -2.39 3.85
CA ALA A 60 5.48 -2.15 4.93
C ALA A 60 5.71 -0.65 5.17
N THR A 61 5.81 0.15 4.10
CA THR A 61 5.92 1.62 4.17
C THR A 61 4.71 2.25 4.85
N ILE A 62 3.49 1.82 4.48
CA ILE A 62 2.24 2.31 5.07
C ILE A 62 2.18 1.99 6.56
N ARG A 63 2.52 0.76 6.94
CA ARG A 63 2.52 0.32 8.34
C ARG A 63 3.56 1.06 9.17
N TYR A 64 4.73 1.36 8.60
CA TYR A 64 5.70 2.25 9.24
C TYR A 64 5.06 3.61 9.54
N GLY A 65 4.42 4.26 8.57
CA GLY A 65 3.73 5.53 8.76
C GLY A 65 2.63 5.45 9.81
N ALA A 66 1.85 4.37 9.83
CA ALA A 66 0.78 4.15 10.81
C ALA A 66 1.31 4.03 12.25
N VAL A 67 2.48 3.41 12.44
CA VAL A 67 3.09 3.21 13.77
C VAL A 67 3.83 4.46 14.25
N THR A 68 4.55 5.14 13.35
CA THR A 68 5.43 6.26 13.72
C THR A 68 4.75 7.63 13.59
N GLY A 69 3.64 7.73 12.87
CA GLY A 69 3.02 9.00 12.51
C GLY A 69 3.83 9.81 11.48
N ASP A 70 4.82 9.20 10.81
CA ASP A 70 5.66 9.90 9.83
C ASP A 70 4.84 10.26 8.57
N PRO A 71 4.59 11.56 8.31
CA PRO A 71 3.83 11.98 7.14
C PRO A 71 4.59 11.79 5.81
N GLY A 72 5.89 11.52 5.87
CA GLY A 72 6.72 11.29 4.69
C GLY A 72 6.31 10.08 3.86
N VAL A 73 5.48 9.18 4.40
CA VAL A 73 4.93 8.04 3.66
C VAL A 73 3.79 8.44 2.71
N LEU A 74 3.07 9.53 2.98
CA LEU A 74 1.89 9.91 2.18
C LEU A 74 2.23 10.22 0.72
N PRO A 75 3.28 11.01 0.41
CA PRO A 75 3.68 11.21 -0.98
C PRO A 75 4.09 9.92 -1.69
N VAL A 76 4.69 8.96 -0.97
CA VAL A 76 5.08 7.67 -1.54
C VAL A 76 3.85 6.87 -1.95
N ILE A 77 2.83 6.81 -1.09
CA ILE A 77 1.56 6.12 -1.37
C ILE A 77 0.90 6.70 -2.62
N GLN A 78 0.79 8.04 -2.67
CA GLN A 78 0.18 8.73 -3.81
C GLN A 78 0.97 8.50 -5.10
N ASP A 79 2.28 8.58 -5.04
CA ASP A 79 3.16 8.42 -6.20
C ASP A 79 3.09 7.01 -6.78
N VAL A 80 3.08 5.98 -5.93
CA VAL A 80 2.88 4.59 -6.35
C VAL A 80 1.48 4.42 -6.98
N TYR A 81 0.44 4.99 -6.38
CA TYR A 81 -0.92 4.91 -6.92
C TYR A 81 -1.02 5.49 -8.33
N GLU A 82 -0.40 6.62 -8.58
CA GLU A 82 -0.49 7.31 -9.86
C GLU A 82 0.37 6.66 -10.94
N LYS A 83 1.57 6.20 -10.59
CA LYS A 83 2.57 5.72 -11.56
C LYS A 83 2.50 4.24 -11.85
N ALA A 84 2.19 3.41 -10.85
CA ALA A 84 2.25 1.95 -10.98
C ALA A 84 0.95 1.31 -11.48
N ARG A 85 -0.13 2.05 -11.60
CA ARG A 85 -1.44 1.51 -12.02
C ARG A 85 -1.49 1.01 -13.46
N HIS A 86 -0.53 1.42 -14.32
CA HIS A 86 -0.38 0.99 -15.71
C HIS A 86 1.05 0.54 -15.99
N TYR A 87 1.61 -0.25 -15.09
CA TYR A 87 3.00 -0.70 -15.18
C TYR A 87 3.14 -1.87 -16.15
N GLN A 88 4.28 -1.93 -16.86
CA GLN A 88 4.61 -3.09 -17.69
C GLN A 88 5.00 -4.28 -16.82
N VAL A 89 4.12 -5.27 -16.73
CA VAL A 89 4.27 -6.45 -15.87
C VAL A 89 5.03 -7.60 -16.52
N GLY A 90 5.43 -7.47 -17.77
CA GLY A 90 6.17 -8.49 -18.51
C GLY A 90 5.98 -8.40 -20.02
N THR A 91 6.24 -9.51 -20.71
CA THR A 91 5.98 -9.69 -22.14
C THR A 91 5.21 -10.99 -22.38
N ASP A 92 4.44 -11.06 -23.46
CA ASP A 92 3.82 -12.32 -23.90
C ASP A 92 4.83 -13.24 -24.61
N SER A 93 4.36 -14.39 -25.10
CA SER A 93 5.18 -15.37 -25.82
C SER A 93 5.74 -14.88 -27.15
N THR A 94 5.23 -13.74 -27.67
CA THR A 94 5.70 -13.11 -28.91
C THR A 94 6.69 -11.98 -28.64
N GLY A 95 6.94 -11.65 -27.36
CA GLY A 95 7.77 -10.52 -26.95
C GLY A 95 7.01 -9.19 -26.84
N THR A 96 5.67 -9.20 -27.00
CA THR A 96 4.85 -7.99 -26.88
C THR A 96 4.71 -7.58 -25.40
N PRO A 97 4.95 -6.30 -25.05
CA PRO A 97 4.79 -5.82 -23.69
C PRO A 97 3.37 -6.03 -23.17
N ARG A 98 3.25 -6.50 -21.91
CA ARG A 98 2.00 -6.65 -21.18
C ARG A 98 1.98 -5.66 -20.04
N TYR A 99 0.87 -4.96 -19.92
CA TYR A 99 0.68 -3.94 -18.88
C TYR A 99 -0.42 -4.38 -17.92
N CYS A 100 -0.27 -4.07 -16.64
CA CYS A 100 -1.41 -4.07 -15.74
C CYS A 100 -2.34 -2.89 -16.08
N ASP A 101 -3.59 -3.02 -15.76
CA ASP A 101 -4.54 -1.91 -15.76
C ASP A 101 -5.23 -1.82 -14.41
N ASN A 102 -5.11 -0.68 -13.75
CA ASN A 102 -5.63 -0.49 -12.38
C ASN A 102 -5.15 -1.57 -11.40
N PHE A 103 -3.86 -1.93 -11.46
CA PHE A 103 -3.26 -3.00 -10.65
C PHE A 103 -3.82 -4.39 -10.91
N ILE A 104 -4.48 -4.60 -12.04
CA ILE A 104 -5.02 -5.87 -12.50
C ILE A 104 -4.07 -6.46 -13.53
N ASN A 105 -3.69 -7.74 -13.37
CA ASN A 105 -2.87 -8.51 -14.30
C ASN A 105 -3.47 -9.90 -14.57
N ASP A 106 -2.66 -10.89 -14.91
CA ASP A 106 -3.15 -12.24 -15.17
C ASP A 106 -3.17 -13.12 -13.91
N TYR A 107 -2.71 -12.64 -12.78
CA TYR A 107 -2.51 -13.44 -11.57
C TYR A 107 -3.30 -12.85 -10.40
N TYR A 108 -4.30 -13.57 -9.93
CA TYR A 108 -5.19 -13.11 -8.86
C TYR A 108 -4.48 -12.91 -7.51
N ASP A 109 -3.42 -13.68 -7.22
CA ASP A 109 -2.62 -13.47 -6.03
C ASP A 109 -1.79 -12.18 -6.08
N ASP A 110 -1.23 -11.84 -7.26
CA ASP A 110 -0.53 -10.58 -7.47
C ASP A 110 -1.44 -9.38 -7.21
N GLU A 111 -2.66 -9.44 -7.75
CA GLU A 111 -3.69 -8.42 -7.57
C GLU A 111 -4.11 -8.30 -6.11
N GLY A 112 -4.27 -9.43 -5.43
CA GLY A 112 -4.60 -9.47 -4.00
C GLY A 112 -3.61 -8.70 -3.14
N TRP A 113 -2.30 -8.78 -3.43
CA TRP A 113 -1.29 -7.98 -2.72
C TRP A 113 -1.50 -6.47 -2.90
N TRP A 114 -1.87 -6.03 -4.10
CA TRP A 114 -2.19 -4.62 -4.35
C TRP A 114 -3.47 -4.19 -3.66
N ALA A 115 -4.53 -5.01 -3.69
CA ALA A 115 -5.78 -4.72 -2.98
C ALA A 115 -5.54 -4.52 -1.48
N LEU A 116 -4.74 -5.39 -0.85
CA LEU A 116 -4.36 -5.27 0.56
C LEU A 116 -3.60 -3.97 0.84
N SER A 117 -2.67 -3.57 -0.05
CA SER A 117 -1.94 -2.31 0.09
C SER A 117 -2.88 -1.11 0.03
N TRP A 118 -3.88 -1.14 -0.86
CA TRP A 118 -4.85 -0.04 -0.98
C TRP A 118 -5.81 0.02 0.20
N ILE A 119 -6.20 -1.12 0.78
CA ILE A 119 -6.96 -1.14 2.03
C ILE A 119 -6.17 -0.49 3.17
N GLU A 120 -4.87 -0.84 3.32
CA GLU A 120 -4.02 -0.22 4.34
C GLU A 120 -3.81 1.29 4.07
N SER A 121 -3.68 1.69 2.79
CA SER A 121 -3.61 3.10 2.40
C SER A 121 -4.88 3.87 2.80
N PHE A 122 -6.07 3.29 2.56
CA PHE A 122 -7.32 3.88 2.98
C PHE A 122 -7.42 4.01 4.50
N LYS A 123 -7.02 2.99 5.25
CA LYS A 123 -7.02 3.03 6.73
C LYS A 123 -6.13 4.14 7.27
N LEU A 124 -4.97 4.38 6.64
CA LEU A 124 -4.04 5.41 7.07
C LEU A 124 -4.50 6.83 6.69
N THR A 125 -5.02 6.99 5.46
CA THR A 125 -5.27 8.33 4.88
C THR A 125 -6.72 8.79 4.95
N GLY A 126 -7.67 7.86 5.01
CA GLY A 126 -9.11 8.12 4.84
C GLY A 126 -9.52 8.45 3.40
N GLU A 127 -8.60 8.43 2.42
CA GLU A 127 -8.90 8.78 1.04
C GLU A 127 -9.61 7.64 0.31
N LYS A 128 -10.88 7.89 -0.04
CA LYS A 128 -11.78 6.89 -0.65
C LYS A 128 -11.24 6.25 -1.93
N LYS A 129 -10.43 6.98 -2.71
CA LYS A 129 -9.84 6.46 -3.97
C LYS A 129 -9.05 5.15 -3.79
N TYR A 130 -8.42 4.95 -2.62
CA TYR A 130 -7.69 3.72 -2.32
C TYR A 130 -8.64 2.56 -2.04
N LEU A 131 -9.73 2.81 -1.30
CA LEU A 131 -10.75 1.78 -1.09
C LEU A 131 -11.43 1.41 -2.41
N ASP A 132 -11.80 2.40 -3.23
CA ASP A 132 -12.40 2.17 -4.54
C ASP A 132 -11.49 1.32 -5.45
N MET A 133 -10.17 1.53 -5.38
CA MET A 133 -9.22 0.70 -6.12
C MET A 133 -9.17 -0.73 -5.60
N ALA A 134 -9.20 -0.92 -4.29
CA ALA A 134 -9.24 -2.27 -3.70
C ALA A 134 -10.54 -3.00 -4.08
N GLU A 135 -11.68 -2.30 -4.14
CA GLU A 135 -12.96 -2.86 -4.61
C GLU A 135 -12.89 -3.28 -6.08
N ILE A 136 -12.32 -2.44 -6.97
CA ILE A 136 -12.11 -2.78 -8.38
C ILE A 136 -11.28 -4.06 -8.54
N ILE A 137 -10.21 -4.18 -7.79
CA ILE A 137 -9.35 -5.36 -7.82
C ILE A 137 -10.10 -6.58 -7.30
N PHE A 138 -10.82 -6.44 -6.19
CA PHE A 138 -11.58 -7.54 -5.60
C PHE A 138 -12.68 -8.03 -6.53
N ASP A 139 -13.38 -7.13 -7.21
CA ASP A 139 -14.40 -7.49 -8.20
C ASP A 139 -13.80 -8.32 -9.34
N ASP A 140 -12.62 -7.95 -9.83
CA ASP A 140 -11.90 -8.74 -10.83
C ASP A 140 -11.50 -10.12 -10.27
N MET A 141 -10.94 -10.19 -9.05
CA MET A 141 -10.58 -11.45 -8.40
C MET A 141 -11.78 -12.41 -8.26
N THR A 142 -12.99 -11.87 -8.00
CA THR A 142 -14.21 -12.71 -7.89
C THR A 142 -14.56 -13.42 -9.18
N THR A 143 -14.14 -12.93 -10.34
CA THR A 143 -14.33 -13.60 -11.64
C THR A 143 -13.60 -14.93 -11.74
N GLY A 144 -12.56 -15.11 -10.92
CA GLY A 144 -11.81 -16.36 -10.81
C GLY A 144 -12.41 -17.38 -9.85
N TRP A 145 -13.58 -17.11 -9.25
CA TRP A 145 -14.21 -18.04 -8.33
C TRP A 145 -14.71 -19.30 -9.03
N SER A 146 -14.58 -20.44 -8.36
CA SER A 146 -15.12 -21.71 -8.80
C SER A 146 -15.41 -22.60 -7.59
N ASP A 147 -16.48 -23.39 -7.66
CA ASP A 147 -16.87 -24.37 -6.63
C ASP A 147 -15.99 -25.64 -6.64
N ALA A 148 -15.13 -25.80 -7.64
CA ALA A 148 -14.21 -26.93 -7.71
C ALA A 148 -13.35 -27.02 -6.43
N CYS A 149 -13.15 -28.25 -5.95
CA CYS A 149 -12.38 -28.54 -4.73
C CYS A 149 -12.89 -27.83 -3.47
N GLY A 150 -14.20 -27.56 -3.38
CA GLY A 150 -14.80 -26.94 -2.22
C GLY A 150 -14.85 -25.39 -2.25
N GLY A 151 -14.60 -24.80 -3.41
CA GLY A 151 -14.65 -23.34 -3.62
C GLY A 151 -13.29 -22.68 -3.66
N GLY A 152 -13.28 -21.42 -4.10
CA GLY A 152 -12.10 -20.55 -4.10
C GLY A 152 -11.73 -20.00 -5.47
N ILE A 153 -10.80 -19.04 -5.44
CA ILE A 153 -10.30 -18.32 -6.61
C ILE A 153 -9.11 -19.09 -7.21
N PHE A 154 -9.05 -19.14 -8.54
CA PHE A 154 -7.89 -19.68 -9.24
C PHE A 154 -6.65 -18.83 -9.03
N TRP A 155 -5.47 -19.40 -9.25
CA TRP A 155 -4.21 -18.68 -9.16
C TRP A 155 -4.08 -17.62 -10.25
N LYS A 156 -4.47 -17.95 -11.48
CA LYS A 156 -4.37 -17.06 -12.64
C LYS A 156 -5.56 -17.21 -13.58
N LYS A 157 -5.77 -16.18 -14.41
CA LYS A 157 -6.92 -16.04 -15.30
C LYS A 157 -6.92 -17.05 -16.45
N ASN A 158 -5.77 -17.38 -17.01
CA ASN A 158 -5.67 -18.27 -18.15
C ASN A 158 -4.33 -19.03 -18.17
N PRO A 159 -4.35 -20.36 -18.24
CA PRO A 159 -5.49 -21.23 -18.07
C PRO A 159 -5.92 -21.37 -16.59
N LEU A 160 -7.22 -21.61 -16.35
CA LEU A 160 -7.80 -21.83 -15.02
C LEU A 160 -7.52 -23.26 -14.54
N HIS A 161 -6.31 -23.57 -14.11
CA HIS A 161 -5.91 -24.95 -13.80
C HIS A 161 -5.86 -25.30 -12.32
N TYR A 162 -5.50 -24.38 -11.45
CA TYR A 162 -5.37 -24.66 -10.03
C TYR A 162 -5.54 -23.40 -9.18
N LYS A 163 -5.88 -23.64 -7.94
CA LYS A 163 -6.01 -22.62 -6.90
C LYS A 163 -4.77 -22.63 -6.04
N ASN A 164 -4.35 -21.47 -5.54
CA ASN A 164 -3.32 -21.40 -4.52
C ASN A 164 -3.87 -20.77 -3.23
N SER A 165 -3.14 -20.99 -2.14
CA SER A 165 -3.56 -20.46 -0.84
C SER A 165 -3.49 -18.94 -0.78
N ILE A 166 -2.62 -18.30 -1.54
CA ILE A 166 -2.39 -16.86 -1.47
C ILE A 166 -3.60 -16.09 -2.00
N ALA A 167 -4.17 -16.50 -3.14
CA ALA A 167 -5.38 -15.88 -3.68
C ALA A 167 -6.65 -16.16 -2.82
N ASN A 168 -6.58 -17.07 -1.86
CA ASN A 168 -7.71 -17.55 -1.07
C ASN A 168 -7.56 -17.31 0.45
N ASN A 169 -6.56 -16.58 0.89
CA ASN A 169 -6.37 -16.15 2.28
C ASN A 169 -6.69 -14.65 2.43
#